data_ff556440b61fde55a967fbb4ef0c3d6d
#
_entry.id   ff556440b61fde55a967fbb4ef0c3d6d
#
_cell.length_a   1.000
_cell.length_b   1.000
_cell.length_c   1.000
_cell.angle_alpha   90.00
_cell.angle_beta   90.00
_cell.angle_gamma   90.00
#
_symmetry.space_group_name_H-M   'P 1'
#
loop_
_entity.id
_entity.type
_entity.pdbx_description
1 polymer ?
#
loop_
_entity_poly.entity_id
_entity_poly.type
_entity_poly.pdbx_seq_one_letter_code
_entity_poly.pdbx_strand_id
1 'polypeptide(L)'
;MNKDKDFILQLQAGQCVSCGICAESCAYGAIRMGDFPEVDEENCRLCGGCVQACPVGAWVMQRQDERQEQPVDDSNGIWVWAEVMDGALAPVSREHLGKAVALAACRPQLVEAVLIGGEVSAWADELIAAGADRVHVVESPLLSDFVEENYTEVLAGLVRKRHPSVLLIGATPCGRGLSARLAAVLHTGLTADCTELEMDTDSGLVRQIRPAFGGNLMATIVNPVCRPQMASVRPGVMKARQKDTSRRREIVYHAYEAGRADSRVRVLETVTEEVGGTSLNDSSIIIGIGRGVKTRRCADEIRKWAERIGATVAGSRAAVEAGLVDASVQVGQTGHTIAPDLYIAIGISGQIQHTAAITGARCVIAVNPDRTAPIFKVADYGWAIPVEEALPQFMNILNRCV
;
A
#
# COMPACT_ATOMS: atom_id res chain seq x y z
N MET A 1 -21.27 22.49 -21.54
CA MET A 1 -20.75 21.14 -21.81
C MET A 1 -19.89 20.72 -20.63
N ASN A 2 -20.39 19.77 -19.84
CA ASN A 2 -19.72 19.29 -18.62
C ASN A 2 -18.56 18.37 -19.05
N LYS A 3 -17.31 18.84 -18.96
CA LYS A 3 -16.10 18.13 -19.43
C LYS A 3 -15.63 16.97 -18.54
N ASP A 4 -16.40 16.61 -17.50
CA ASP A 4 -15.98 15.66 -16.47
C ASP A 4 -16.74 14.32 -16.49
N LYS A 5 -17.37 13.97 -17.62
CA LYS A 5 -18.08 12.68 -17.70
C LYS A 5 -17.21 11.63 -18.36
N ASP A 6 -16.70 10.69 -17.58
CA ASP A 6 -15.89 9.54 -18.03
C ASP A 6 -16.63 8.58 -18.98
N PHE A 7 -17.91 8.78 -19.20
CA PHE A 7 -18.78 7.92 -20.02
C PHE A 7 -19.63 8.73 -20.96
N ILE A 8 -19.87 8.21 -22.15
CA ILE A 8 -20.86 8.69 -23.11
C ILE A 8 -21.98 7.66 -23.19
N LEU A 9 -23.21 8.12 -23.05
CA LEU A 9 -24.39 7.33 -23.32
C LEU A 9 -24.86 7.60 -24.76
N GLN A 10 -24.84 6.58 -25.61
CA GLN A 10 -25.21 6.69 -27.03
C GLN A 10 -26.40 5.81 -27.34
N LEU A 11 -27.31 6.35 -28.15
CA LEU A 11 -28.42 5.61 -28.73
C LEU A 11 -28.01 5.07 -30.11
N GLN A 12 -28.12 3.79 -30.29
CA GLN A 12 -28.05 3.15 -31.62
C GLN A 12 -29.43 3.22 -32.28
N ALA A 13 -29.71 4.32 -32.99
CA ALA A 13 -31.02 4.60 -33.56
C ALA A 13 -31.56 3.46 -34.49
N GLY A 14 -30.64 2.77 -35.18
CA GLY A 14 -31.01 1.62 -36.04
C GLY A 14 -31.52 0.36 -35.31
N GLN A 15 -31.28 0.27 -33.99
CA GLN A 15 -31.79 -0.80 -33.13
C GLN A 15 -32.99 -0.38 -32.30
N CYS A 16 -33.19 0.92 -32.15
CA CYS A 16 -34.26 1.46 -31.32
C CYS A 16 -35.65 1.27 -31.97
N VAL A 17 -36.54 0.68 -31.20
CA VAL A 17 -37.94 0.49 -31.60
C VAL A 17 -38.89 1.52 -30.99
N SER A 18 -38.36 2.60 -30.41
CA SER A 18 -39.10 3.73 -29.78
C SER A 18 -40.16 3.30 -28.77
N CYS A 19 -39.90 2.23 -28.01
CA CYS A 19 -40.88 1.65 -27.08
C CYS A 19 -41.12 2.49 -25.78
N GLY A 20 -40.28 3.49 -25.49
CA GLY A 20 -40.42 4.38 -24.33
C GLY A 20 -39.96 3.83 -23.00
N ILE A 21 -39.61 2.55 -22.86
CA ILE A 21 -39.22 1.90 -21.59
C ILE A 21 -38.04 2.61 -20.92
N CYS A 22 -37.10 3.10 -21.71
CA CYS A 22 -35.92 3.82 -21.18
C CYS A 22 -36.29 5.15 -20.52
N ALA A 23 -37.33 5.85 -21.01
CA ALA A 23 -37.82 7.08 -20.41
C ALA A 23 -38.59 6.81 -19.11
N GLU A 24 -39.44 5.77 -19.10
CA GLU A 24 -40.19 5.35 -17.91
C GLU A 24 -39.26 4.83 -16.79
N SER A 25 -38.17 4.16 -17.17
CA SER A 25 -37.20 3.58 -16.21
C SER A 25 -36.17 4.58 -15.72
N CYS A 26 -36.14 5.81 -16.25
CA CYS A 26 -35.17 6.82 -15.87
C CYS A 26 -35.47 7.44 -14.51
N ALA A 27 -34.77 7.05 -13.47
CA ALA A 27 -34.93 7.57 -12.11
C ALA A 27 -34.70 9.09 -12.00
N TYR A 28 -34.05 9.70 -12.99
CA TYR A 28 -33.71 11.13 -13.00
C TYR A 28 -34.54 11.94 -14.00
N GLY A 29 -35.47 11.31 -14.70
CA GLY A 29 -36.28 11.96 -15.72
C GLY A 29 -35.48 12.59 -16.86
N ALA A 30 -34.28 12.08 -17.11
CA ALA A 30 -33.32 12.63 -18.07
C ALA A 30 -33.54 12.14 -19.51
N ILE A 31 -34.57 11.33 -19.80
CA ILE A 31 -34.88 10.85 -21.14
C ILE A 31 -36.24 11.32 -21.54
N ARG A 32 -36.33 12.03 -22.66
CA ARG A 32 -37.57 12.46 -23.27
C ARG A 32 -37.81 11.70 -24.55
N MET A 33 -39.10 11.37 -24.82
CA MET A 33 -39.48 10.69 -26.05
C MET A 33 -39.87 11.71 -27.13
N GLY A 34 -39.16 11.65 -28.26
CA GLY A 34 -39.54 12.23 -29.52
C GLY A 34 -39.73 11.09 -30.53
N ASP A 35 -39.31 11.25 -31.76
CA ASP A 35 -39.25 10.15 -32.75
C ASP A 35 -38.29 9.03 -32.23
N PHE A 36 -37.26 9.44 -31.54
CA PHE A 36 -36.34 8.58 -30.76
C PHE A 36 -36.16 9.17 -29.35
N PRO A 37 -35.75 8.37 -28.36
CA PRO A 37 -35.44 8.89 -27.02
C PRO A 37 -34.21 9.81 -27.04
N GLU A 38 -34.35 11.00 -26.50
CA GLU A 38 -33.31 12.02 -26.37
C GLU A 38 -32.89 12.16 -24.91
N VAL A 39 -31.60 12.30 -24.68
CA VAL A 39 -31.04 12.45 -23.34
C VAL A 39 -30.81 13.92 -23.01
N ASP A 40 -31.37 14.35 -21.90
CA ASP A 40 -31.05 15.62 -21.26
C ASP A 40 -29.72 15.42 -20.47
N GLU A 41 -28.63 15.95 -21.01
CA GLU A 41 -27.30 15.78 -20.43
C GLU A 41 -27.12 16.45 -19.07
N GLU A 42 -27.92 17.50 -18.77
CA GLU A 42 -27.84 18.20 -17.47
C GLU A 42 -28.44 17.35 -16.35
N ASN A 43 -29.49 16.62 -16.64
CA ASN A 43 -30.17 15.76 -15.68
C ASN A 43 -29.63 14.32 -15.67
N CYS A 44 -28.94 13.88 -16.73
CA CYS A 44 -28.40 12.53 -16.84
C CYS A 44 -27.25 12.31 -15.85
N ARG A 45 -27.36 11.27 -15.02
CA ARG A 45 -26.32 10.86 -14.06
C ARG A 45 -25.49 9.66 -14.51
N LEU A 46 -25.66 9.23 -15.77
CA LEU A 46 -24.92 8.08 -16.36
C LEU A 46 -25.03 6.81 -15.50
N CYS A 47 -26.17 6.58 -14.86
CA CYS A 47 -26.38 5.44 -13.96
C CYS A 47 -26.56 4.09 -14.66
N GLY A 48 -26.71 4.08 -16.00
CA GLY A 48 -26.89 2.87 -16.80
C GLY A 48 -28.27 2.24 -16.75
N GLY A 49 -29.26 2.81 -16.04
CA GLY A 49 -30.61 2.26 -15.91
C GLY A 49 -31.32 2.07 -17.26
N CYS A 50 -31.16 3.02 -18.18
CA CYS A 50 -31.73 2.94 -19.53
C CYS A 50 -31.07 1.84 -20.39
N VAL A 51 -29.77 1.55 -20.16
CA VAL A 51 -29.05 0.46 -20.85
C VAL A 51 -29.61 -0.89 -20.41
N GLN A 52 -29.81 -1.07 -19.11
CA GLN A 52 -30.35 -2.31 -18.56
C GLN A 52 -31.81 -2.54 -18.88
N ALA A 53 -32.61 -1.47 -18.94
CA ALA A 53 -34.03 -1.54 -19.21
C ALA A 53 -34.37 -1.73 -20.70
N CYS A 54 -33.42 -1.48 -21.61
CA CYS A 54 -33.69 -1.55 -23.06
C CYS A 54 -33.79 -3.00 -23.57
N PRO A 55 -34.97 -3.47 -24.00
CA PRO A 55 -35.15 -4.87 -24.40
C PRO A 55 -34.43 -5.24 -25.70
N VAL A 56 -34.06 -4.23 -26.50
CA VAL A 56 -33.36 -4.43 -27.79
C VAL A 56 -31.89 -4.00 -27.74
N GLY A 57 -31.40 -3.59 -26.56
CA GLY A 57 -30.00 -3.20 -26.38
C GLY A 57 -29.58 -1.95 -27.18
N ALA A 58 -30.52 -1.08 -27.53
CA ALA A 58 -30.24 0.11 -28.34
C ALA A 58 -29.41 1.19 -27.61
N TRP A 59 -29.34 1.16 -26.28
CA TRP A 59 -28.50 2.06 -25.50
C TRP A 59 -27.15 1.42 -25.22
N VAL A 60 -26.08 2.14 -25.56
CA VAL A 60 -24.70 1.75 -25.27
C VAL A 60 -24.06 2.82 -24.41
N MET A 61 -23.48 2.40 -23.28
CA MET A 61 -22.66 3.25 -22.45
C MET A 61 -21.20 2.94 -22.73
N GLN A 62 -20.53 3.84 -23.41
CA GLN A 62 -19.10 3.74 -23.70
C GLN A 62 -18.34 4.65 -22.74
N ARG A 63 -17.26 4.14 -22.21
CA ARG A 63 -16.28 4.98 -21.49
C ARG A 63 -15.65 5.90 -22.53
N GLN A 64 -15.60 7.18 -22.24
CA GLN A 64 -14.77 8.10 -23.00
C GLN A 64 -13.33 7.79 -22.62
N ASP A 65 -12.79 6.77 -23.26
CA ASP A 65 -11.35 6.51 -23.18
C ASP A 65 -10.63 7.59 -23.99
N GLU A 66 -10.49 8.78 -23.42
CA GLU A 66 -9.31 9.60 -23.67
C GLU A 66 -8.11 8.91 -22.97
N ARG A 67 -8.00 7.60 -23.15
CA ARG A 67 -6.71 6.97 -22.99
C ARG A 67 -5.85 7.53 -24.12
N GLN A 68 -5.09 8.56 -23.80
CA GLN A 68 -3.79 8.64 -24.40
C GLN A 68 -3.11 7.34 -23.97
N GLU A 69 -3.22 6.32 -24.83
CA GLU A 69 -2.32 5.18 -24.81
C GLU A 69 -0.93 5.80 -24.90
N GLN A 70 -0.31 6.00 -23.73
CA GLN A 70 1.10 6.39 -23.74
C GLN A 70 1.80 5.24 -24.46
N PRO A 71 2.54 5.52 -25.53
CA PRO A 71 3.20 4.48 -26.27
C PRO A 71 4.02 3.65 -25.28
N VAL A 72 3.72 2.36 -25.20
CA VAL A 72 4.40 1.43 -24.29
C VAL A 72 5.92 1.43 -24.54
N ASP A 73 6.33 1.81 -25.74
CA ASP A 73 7.73 1.80 -26.21
C ASP A 73 8.61 2.94 -25.65
N ASP A 74 8.05 4.08 -25.24
CA ASP A 74 8.84 5.24 -24.75
C ASP A 74 8.98 5.28 -23.23
N SER A 75 8.30 4.39 -22.50
CA SER A 75 8.38 4.39 -21.03
C SER A 75 9.65 3.68 -20.56
N ASN A 76 10.44 4.36 -19.74
CA ASN A 76 11.69 3.83 -19.22
C ASN A 76 11.94 4.31 -17.77
N GLY A 77 12.58 3.43 -16.99
CA GLY A 77 12.95 3.70 -15.61
C GLY A 77 11.96 3.13 -14.58
N ILE A 78 12.53 2.64 -13.49
CA ILE A 78 11.79 2.19 -12.31
C ILE A 78 11.87 3.29 -11.27
N TRP A 79 10.74 3.88 -10.96
CA TRP A 79 10.65 4.96 -10.00
C TRP A 79 10.21 4.47 -8.62
N VAL A 80 10.78 5.10 -7.60
CA VAL A 80 10.42 4.90 -6.21
C VAL A 80 10.05 6.24 -5.60
N TRP A 81 8.83 6.39 -5.10
CA TRP A 81 8.52 7.52 -4.24
C TRP A 81 9.19 7.31 -2.88
N ALA A 82 10.12 8.20 -2.55
CA ALA A 82 10.85 8.17 -1.30
C ALA A 82 10.09 9.00 -0.26
N GLU A 83 9.45 8.32 0.68
CA GLU A 83 8.66 8.93 1.74
C GLU A 83 9.57 9.45 2.84
N VAL A 84 9.36 10.71 3.24
CA VAL A 84 9.99 11.34 4.39
C VAL A 84 8.90 11.64 5.41
N MET A 85 9.05 11.11 6.61
CA MET A 85 8.14 11.33 7.74
C MET A 85 8.92 11.84 8.95
N ASP A 86 8.38 12.82 9.63
CA ASP A 86 8.98 13.41 10.84
C ASP A 86 10.46 13.79 10.66
N GLY A 87 10.80 14.31 9.47
CA GLY A 87 12.17 14.68 9.10
C GLY A 87 13.11 13.51 8.84
N ALA A 88 12.62 12.27 8.77
CA ALA A 88 13.41 11.07 8.50
C ALA A 88 12.93 10.32 7.25
N LEU A 89 13.88 9.73 6.51
CA LEU A 89 13.57 8.86 5.38
C LEU A 89 12.96 7.55 5.88
N ALA A 90 11.71 7.28 5.50
CA ALA A 90 11.00 6.08 5.88
C ALA A 90 11.76 4.81 5.41
N PRO A 91 11.90 3.77 6.26
CA PRO A 91 12.62 2.53 5.92
C PRO A 91 12.14 1.88 4.62
N VAL A 92 10.84 1.92 4.36
CA VAL A 92 10.20 1.39 3.15
C VAL A 92 10.78 1.97 1.85
N SER A 93 11.27 3.21 1.87
CA SER A 93 11.91 3.84 0.70
C SER A 93 13.20 3.11 0.30
N ARG A 94 14.00 2.69 1.29
CA ARG A 94 15.24 1.91 1.06
C ARG A 94 14.93 0.48 0.59
N GLU A 95 13.89 -0.13 1.15
CA GLU A 95 13.42 -1.45 0.75
C GLU A 95 12.99 -1.46 -0.72
N HIS A 96 12.23 -0.46 -1.13
CA HIS A 96 11.77 -0.31 -2.52
C HIS A 96 12.92 -0.03 -3.49
N LEU A 97 13.93 0.75 -3.10
CA LEU A 97 15.13 0.94 -3.92
C LEU A 97 15.88 -0.39 -4.09
N GLY A 98 15.99 -1.19 -3.03
CA GLY A 98 16.57 -2.52 -3.11
C GLY A 98 15.84 -3.41 -4.12
N LYS A 99 14.51 -3.39 -4.09
CA LYS A 99 13.68 -4.15 -5.03
C LYS A 99 13.74 -3.59 -6.46
N ALA A 100 13.69 -2.28 -6.61
CA ALA A 100 13.81 -1.61 -7.91
C ALA A 100 15.11 -1.97 -8.63
N VAL A 101 16.23 -2.00 -7.90
CA VAL A 101 17.53 -2.44 -8.45
C VAL A 101 17.50 -3.91 -8.86
N ALA A 102 16.85 -4.78 -8.08
CA ALA A 102 16.70 -6.19 -8.45
C ALA A 102 15.84 -6.37 -9.72
N LEU A 103 14.76 -5.60 -9.87
CA LEU A 103 13.94 -5.59 -11.08
C LEU A 103 14.71 -5.03 -12.29
N ALA A 104 15.47 -3.95 -12.11
CA ALA A 104 16.30 -3.36 -13.15
C ALA A 104 17.45 -4.27 -13.60
N ALA A 105 17.92 -5.17 -12.74
CA ALA A 105 18.93 -6.17 -13.11
C ALA A 105 18.37 -7.24 -14.06
N CYS A 106 17.05 -7.54 -13.97
CA CYS A 106 16.39 -8.47 -14.88
C CYS A 106 16.18 -7.87 -16.29
N ARG A 107 15.86 -6.56 -16.34
CA ARG A 107 15.72 -5.79 -17.57
C ARG A 107 16.35 -4.42 -17.38
N PRO A 108 17.53 -4.15 -17.99
CA PRO A 108 18.30 -2.94 -17.73
C PRO A 108 17.53 -1.66 -17.98
N GLN A 109 17.37 -0.86 -16.93
CA GLN A 109 16.77 0.47 -16.94
C GLN A 109 17.22 1.24 -15.70
N LEU A 110 17.08 2.57 -15.71
CA LEU A 110 17.47 3.40 -14.58
C LEU A 110 16.55 3.17 -13.38
N VAL A 111 17.12 3.19 -12.20
CA VAL A 111 16.37 3.26 -10.93
C VAL A 111 16.41 4.71 -10.46
N GLU A 112 15.23 5.31 -10.33
CA GLU A 112 15.12 6.71 -9.99
C GLU A 112 14.26 6.88 -8.73
N ALA A 113 14.66 7.78 -7.84
CA ALA A 113 13.90 8.12 -6.64
C ALA A 113 13.26 9.50 -6.80
N VAL A 114 12.09 9.70 -6.21
CA VAL A 114 11.40 10.99 -6.16
C VAL A 114 11.22 11.40 -4.71
N LEU A 115 11.81 12.53 -4.33
CA LEU A 115 11.66 13.22 -3.06
C LEU A 115 10.74 14.42 -3.22
N ILE A 116 9.72 14.51 -2.37
CA ILE A 116 8.77 15.62 -2.33
C ILE A 116 8.61 16.05 -0.88
N GLY A 117 8.76 17.32 -0.58
CA GLY A 117 8.58 17.83 0.79
C GLY A 117 9.08 19.23 1.03
N GLY A 118 9.16 19.64 2.30
CA GLY A 118 9.66 20.96 2.73
C GLY A 118 11.18 21.05 2.70
N GLU A 119 11.85 20.17 3.41
CA GLU A 119 13.31 20.10 3.55
C GLU A 119 13.78 18.66 3.33
N VAL A 120 13.75 18.19 2.10
CA VAL A 120 13.99 16.78 1.75
C VAL A 120 15.29 16.55 0.99
N SER A 121 15.93 17.59 0.49
CA SER A 121 17.15 17.49 -0.32
C SER A 121 18.31 16.80 0.42
N ALA A 122 18.36 16.91 1.74
CA ALA A 122 19.36 16.24 2.58
C ALA A 122 19.38 14.71 2.42
N TRP A 123 18.27 14.10 1.99
CA TRP A 123 18.14 12.66 1.83
C TRP A 123 18.56 12.14 0.44
N ALA A 124 18.87 13.04 -0.51
CA ALA A 124 19.19 12.64 -1.88
C ALA A 124 20.42 11.75 -1.98
N ASP A 125 21.50 12.11 -1.27
CA ASP A 125 22.74 11.30 -1.25
C ASP A 125 22.53 9.92 -0.62
N GLU A 126 21.64 9.83 0.36
CA GLU A 126 21.29 8.54 0.97
C GLU A 126 20.54 7.62 0.01
N LEU A 127 19.62 8.18 -0.79
CA LEU A 127 18.91 7.41 -1.82
C LEU A 127 19.85 6.92 -2.91
N ILE A 128 20.84 7.74 -3.30
CA ILE A 128 21.89 7.31 -4.22
C ILE A 128 22.70 6.15 -3.63
N ALA A 129 23.11 6.27 -2.38
CA ALA A 129 23.82 5.21 -1.67
C ALA A 129 22.98 3.92 -1.54
N ALA A 130 21.66 4.05 -1.40
CA ALA A 130 20.72 2.93 -1.34
C ALA A 130 20.43 2.28 -2.70
N GLY A 131 20.84 2.90 -3.82
CA GLY A 131 20.76 2.26 -5.14
C GLY A 131 20.12 3.09 -6.25
N ALA A 132 19.66 4.31 -5.99
CA ALA A 132 19.14 5.18 -7.04
C ALA A 132 20.25 5.62 -8.02
N ASP A 133 19.94 5.63 -9.31
CA ASP A 133 20.81 6.18 -10.36
C ASP A 133 20.52 7.67 -10.60
N ARG A 134 19.31 8.12 -10.21
CA ARG A 134 18.90 9.52 -10.25
C ARG A 134 17.94 9.80 -9.11
N VAL A 135 18.01 11.00 -8.56
CA VAL A 135 17.06 11.47 -7.55
C VAL A 135 16.41 12.76 -8.05
N HIS A 136 15.11 12.76 -8.19
CA HIS A 136 14.30 13.94 -8.46
C HIS A 136 13.88 14.57 -7.14
N VAL A 137 14.22 15.83 -6.94
CA VAL A 137 13.90 16.58 -5.73
C VAL A 137 12.91 17.69 -6.08
N VAL A 138 11.78 17.71 -5.40
CA VAL A 138 10.80 18.80 -5.43
C VAL A 138 10.66 19.30 -4.00
N GLU A 139 11.33 20.42 -3.72
CA GLU A 139 11.40 20.98 -2.39
C GLU A 139 10.73 22.34 -2.34
N SER A 140 9.80 22.50 -1.40
CA SER A 140 9.12 23.77 -1.16
C SER A 140 8.55 23.81 0.25
N PRO A 141 8.59 24.96 0.96
CA PRO A 141 7.89 25.13 2.23
C PRO A 141 6.39 24.80 2.17
N LEU A 142 5.76 24.94 1.00
CA LEU A 142 4.36 24.60 0.78
C LEU A 142 4.08 23.09 0.74
N LEU A 143 5.13 22.28 0.72
CA LEU A 143 5.08 20.81 0.73
C LEU A 143 5.58 20.23 2.07
N SER A 144 5.77 21.07 3.10
CA SER A 144 6.26 20.62 4.43
C SER A 144 5.28 19.64 5.09
N ASP A 145 3.99 19.92 4.96
CA ASP A 145 2.95 19.00 5.41
C ASP A 145 2.52 18.09 4.26
N PHE A 146 2.29 16.81 4.56
CA PHE A 146 1.76 15.89 3.57
C PHE A 146 0.29 16.21 3.28
N VAL A 147 0.05 16.81 2.13
CA VAL A 147 -1.29 17.00 1.57
C VAL A 147 -1.37 16.15 0.30
N GLU A 148 -2.21 15.13 0.31
CA GLU A 148 -2.32 14.14 -0.77
C GLU A 148 -2.55 14.77 -2.15
N GLU A 149 -3.35 15.85 -2.22
CA GLU A 149 -3.63 16.57 -3.47
C GLU A 149 -2.36 17.19 -4.05
N ASN A 150 -1.57 17.88 -3.22
CA ASN A 150 -0.35 18.58 -3.65
C ASN A 150 0.71 17.57 -4.13
N TYR A 151 0.92 16.50 -3.35
CA TYR A 151 1.88 15.45 -3.70
C TYR A 151 1.47 14.70 -4.97
N THR A 152 0.17 14.46 -5.15
CA THR A 152 -0.37 13.85 -6.38
C THR A 152 -0.11 14.72 -7.60
N GLU A 153 -0.35 16.04 -7.51
CA GLU A 153 -0.13 16.95 -8.62
C GLU A 153 1.33 17.00 -9.04
N VAL A 154 2.25 17.14 -8.06
CA VAL A 154 3.69 17.13 -8.30
C VAL A 154 4.12 15.83 -8.97
N LEU A 155 3.76 14.69 -8.38
CA LEU A 155 4.21 13.39 -8.87
C LEU A 155 3.60 13.08 -10.25
N ALA A 156 2.33 13.40 -10.48
CA ALA A 156 1.68 13.25 -11.79
C ALA A 156 2.35 14.13 -12.85
N GLY A 157 2.72 15.37 -12.51
CA GLY A 157 3.45 16.26 -13.40
C GLY A 157 4.81 15.70 -13.82
N LEU A 158 5.56 15.13 -12.88
CA LEU A 158 6.84 14.47 -13.15
C LEU A 158 6.67 13.22 -14.01
N VAL A 159 5.71 12.37 -13.67
CA VAL A 159 5.39 11.12 -14.41
C VAL A 159 5.03 11.44 -15.86
N ARG A 160 4.20 12.45 -16.12
CA ARG A 160 3.83 12.88 -17.47
C ARG A 160 4.98 13.44 -18.29
N LYS A 161 6.01 14.01 -17.63
CA LYS A 161 7.21 14.56 -18.31
C LYS A 161 8.27 13.50 -18.58
N ARG A 162 8.35 12.45 -17.77
CA ARG A 162 9.47 11.50 -17.78
C ARG A 162 9.11 10.08 -18.20
N HIS A 163 7.82 9.77 -18.21
CA HIS A 163 7.26 8.48 -18.63
C HIS A 163 7.94 7.25 -18.00
N PRO A 164 7.95 7.09 -16.65
CA PRO A 164 8.51 5.89 -16.04
C PRO A 164 7.73 4.64 -16.42
N SER A 165 8.41 3.51 -16.53
CA SER A 165 7.77 2.22 -16.83
C SER A 165 7.09 1.62 -15.61
N VAL A 166 7.66 1.84 -14.42
CA VAL A 166 7.19 1.33 -13.13
C VAL A 166 7.25 2.42 -12.08
N LEU A 167 6.28 2.46 -11.18
CA LEU A 167 6.29 3.33 -10.01
C LEU A 167 5.94 2.54 -8.75
N LEU A 168 6.87 2.51 -7.80
CA LEU A 168 6.72 1.85 -6.50
C LEU A 168 6.46 2.88 -5.41
N ILE A 169 5.45 2.64 -4.59
CA ILE A 169 5.05 3.49 -3.47
C ILE A 169 4.88 2.61 -2.22
N GLY A 170 5.28 3.09 -1.04
CA GLY A 170 5.03 2.39 0.22
C GLY A 170 3.55 2.25 0.53
N ALA A 171 3.09 1.09 0.97
CA ALA A 171 1.73 0.92 1.47
C ALA A 171 1.59 1.43 2.93
N THR A 172 2.21 2.58 3.21
CA THR A 172 2.07 3.37 4.43
C THR A 172 0.71 4.09 4.45
N PRO A 173 0.29 4.69 5.56
CA PRO A 173 -0.92 5.53 5.57
C PRO A 173 -0.92 6.61 4.47
N CYS A 174 0.20 7.33 4.30
CA CYS A 174 0.34 8.36 3.28
C CYS A 174 0.38 7.75 1.87
N GLY A 175 1.19 6.71 1.67
CA GLY A 175 1.38 6.11 0.36
C GLY A 175 0.16 5.38 -0.19
N ARG A 176 -0.71 4.85 0.66
CA ARG A 176 -1.99 4.23 0.22
C ARG A 176 -2.92 5.26 -0.43
N GLY A 177 -3.10 6.39 0.22
CA GLY A 177 -3.89 7.49 -0.34
C GLY A 177 -3.28 8.03 -1.62
N LEU A 178 -1.99 8.41 -1.55
CA LEU A 178 -1.24 8.96 -2.69
C LEU A 178 -1.27 8.03 -3.91
N SER A 179 -0.99 6.73 -3.73
CA SER A 179 -0.93 5.78 -4.85
C SER A 179 -2.29 5.61 -5.53
N ALA A 180 -3.37 5.52 -4.74
CA ALA A 180 -4.72 5.36 -5.28
C ALA A 180 -5.16 6.60 -6.06
N ARG A 181 -4.94 7.78 -5.50
CA ARG A 181 -5.28 9.05 -6.15
C ARG A 181 -4.43 9.28 -7.41
N LEU A 182 -3.14 9.01 -7.34
CA LEU A 182 -2.22 9.14 -8.47
C LEU A 182 -2.59 8.21 -9.63
N ALA A 183 -2.94 6.95 -9.34
CA ALA A 183 -3.38 6.00 -10.36
C ALA A 183 -4.65 6.48 -11.07
N ALA A 184 -5.59 7.06 -10.33
CA ALA A 184 -6.79 7.66 -10.90
C ALA A 184 -6.48 8.86 -11.80
N VAL A 185 -5.58 9.76 -11.37
CA VAL A 185 -5.17 10.96 -12.14
C VAL A 185 -4.36 10.61 -13.39
N LEU A 186 -3.60 9.52 -13.35
CA LEU A 186 -2.81 9.03 -14.48
C LEU A 186 -3.59 8.05 -15.36
N HIS A 187 -4.81 7.69 -14.98
CA HIS A 187 -5.62 6.67 -15.66
C HIS A 187 -4.87 5.34 -15.85
N THR A 188 -4.10 4.93 -14.84
CA THR A 188 -3.35 3.66 -14.87
C THR A 188 -3.82 2.68 -13.82
N GLY A 189 -3.40 1.40 -13.94
CA GLY A 189 -3.70 0.38 -12.95
C GLY A 189 -2.79 0.47 -11.73
N LEU A 190 -3.35 0.18 -10.55
CA LEU A 190 -2.63 0.05 -9.29
C LEU A 190 -2.91 -1.30 -8.64
N THR A 191 -1.87 -2.03 -8.28
CA THR A 191 -2.00 -3.16 -7.38
C THR A 191 -1.60 -2.70 -5.96
N ALA A 192 -2.57 -2.74 -5.05
CA ALA A 192 -2.36 -2.30 -3.68
C ALA A 192 -1.89 -3.44 -2.77
N ASP A 193 -1.06 -3.11 -1.77
CA ASP A 193 -0.59 -4.01 -0.71
C ASP A 193 0.17 -5.24 -1.22
N CYS A 194 1.01 -5.06 -2.23
CA CYS A 194 1.88 -6.12 -2.75
C CYS A 194 2.85 -6.61 -1.68
N THR A 195 3.12 -7.91 -1.71
CA THR A 195 4.14 -8.55 -0.88
C THR A 195 5.31 -9.06 -1.69
N GLU A 196 5.15 -9.22 -3.01
CA GLU A 196 6.21 -9.64 -3.92
C GLU A 196 6.04 -8.98 -5.29
N LEU A 197 7.17 -8.72 -5.97
CA LEU A 197 7.24 -8.14 -7.30
C LEU A 197 8.26 -8.94 -8.13
N GLU A 198 7.92 -9.30 -9.35
CA GLU A 198 8.82 -9.98 -10.28
C GLU A 198 8.79 -9.29 -11.64
N MET A 199 9.95 -9.21 -12.30
CA MET A 199 10.05 -8.69 -13.67
C MET A 199 9.98 -9.85 -14.67
N ASP A 200 9.02 -9.80 -15.55
CA ASP A 200 9.02 -10.64 -16.74
C ASP A 200 10.01 -10.06 -17.77
N THR A 201 11.07 -10.79 -18.06
CA THR A 201 12.17 -10.31 -18.91
C THR A 201 11.77 -10.10 -20.37
N ASP A 202 10.82 -10.87 -20.85
CA ASP A 202 10.40 -10.84 -22.25
C ASP A 202 9.44 -9.68 -22.52
N SER A 203 8.40 -9.57 -21.70
CA SER A 203 7.37 -8.54 -21.87
C SER A 203 7.69 -7.22 -21.19
N GLY A 204 8.59 -7.20 -20.17
CA GLY A 204 8.82 -6.04 -19.31
C GLY A 204 7.67 -5.72 -18.36
N LEU A 205 6.74 -6.68 -18.19
CA LEU A 205 5.67 -6.54 -17.23
C LEU A 205 6.14 -6.92 -15.84
N VAL A 206 5.71 -6.14 -14.85
CA VAL A 206 5.92 -6.45 -13.45
C VAL A 206 4.75 -7.31 -12.96
N ARG A 207 5.04 -8.53 -12.55
CA ARG A 207 4.12 -9.39 -11.82
C ARG A 207 4.02 -8.88 -10.40
N GLN A 208 2.85 -8.39 -10.05
CA GLN A 208 2.54 -7.76 -8.78
C GLN A 208 1.75 -8.75 -7.94
N ILE A 209 2.36 -9.31 -6.92
CA ILE A 209 1.82 -10.43 -6.14
C ILE A 209 1.33 -9.92 -4.79
N ARG A 210 0.09 -10.24 -4.46
CA ARG A 210 -0.53 -9.85 -3.20
C ARG A 210 -1.42 -10.95 -2.63
N PRO A 211 -1.56 -11.04 -1.30
CA PRO A 211 -2.56 -11.88 -0.68
C PRO A 211 -3.99 -11.39 -1.02
N ALA A 212 -4.85 -12.31 -1.40
CA ALA A 212 -6.26 -12.08 -1.66
C ALA A 212 -7.13 -13.00 -0.81
N PHE A 213 -8.43 -12.70 -0.71
CA PHE A 213 -9.41 -13.50 0.04
C PHE A 213 -8.94 -13.90 1.45
N GLY A 214 -8.46 -12.92 2.22
CA GLY A 214 -7.98 -13.14 3.58
C GLY A 214 -6.62 -13.85 3.66
N GLY A 215 -5.85 -13.90 2.56
CA GLY A 215 -4.51 -14.51 2.52
C GLY A 215 -4.51 -15.98 2.07
N ASN A 216 -5.67 -16.57 1.78
CA ASN A 216 -5.75 -17.95 1.32
C ASN A 216 -5.32 -18.15 -0.15
N LEU A 217 -5.18 -17.07 -0.90
CA LEU A 217 -4.79 -17.06 -2.29
C LEU A 217 -3.79 -15.93 -2.55
N MET A 218 -2.73 -16.24 -3.29
CA MET A 218 -1.80 -15.22 -3.82
C MET A 218 -2.26 -14.85 -5.23
N ALA A 219 -2.71 -13.61 -5.39
CA ALA A 219 -3.11 -13.08 -6.69
C ALA A 219 -1.89 -12.45 -7.38
N THR A 220 -1.60 -12.89 -8.60
CA THR A 220 -0.61 -12.26 -9.47
C THR A 220 -1.33 -11.35 -10.46
N ILE A 221 -1.00 -10.07 -10.43
CA ILE A 221 -1.64 -9.03 -11.24
C ILE A 221 -0.59 -8.40 -12.13
N VAL A 222 -0.97 -8.10 -13.37
CA VAL A 222 -0.12 -7.39 -14.34
C VAL A 222 -0.89 -6.21 -14.94
N ASN A 223 -0.18 -5.17 -15.34
CA ASN A 223 -0.74 -4.02 -16.05
C ASN A 223 -0.11 -3.91 -17.45
N PRO A 224 -0.70 -4.60 -18.48
CA PRO A 224 -0.07 -4.70 -19.78
C PRO A 224 -0.20 -3.42 -20.63
N VAL A 225 -1.21 -2.59 -20.40
CA VAL A 225 -1.60 -1.51 -21.31
C VAL A 225 -1.08 -0.16 -20.85
N CYS A 226 -1.34 0.20 -19.58
CA CYS A 226 -1.04 1.55 -19.09
C CYS A 226 0.33 1.65 -18.41
N ARG A 227 0.90 2.87 -18.43
CA ARG A 227 2.15 3.21 -17.73
C ARG A 227 1.96 4.46 -16.87
N PRO A 228 2.70 4.54 -15.76
CA PRO A 228 3.54 3.50 -15.18
C PRO A 228 2.75 2.30 -14.67
N GLN A 229 3.38 1.12 -14.59
CA GLN A 229 2.87 -0.01 -13.83
C GLN A 229 3.01 0.34 -12.35
N MET A 230 1.91 0.60 -11.65
CA MET A 230 1.95 1.06 -10.26
C MET A 230 1.70 -0.07 -9.27
N ALA A 231 2.54 -0.11 -8.24
CA ALA A 231 2.35 -0.99 -7.10
C ALA A 231 2.54 -0.23 -5.79
N SER A 232 1.61 -0.38 -4.84
CA SER A 232 1.94 -0.08 -3.46
C SER A 232 2.38 -1.36 -2.75
N VAL A 233 3.49 -1.28 -2.00
CA VAL A 233 4.16 -2.45 -1.41
C VAL A 233 4.19 -2.30 0.10
N ARG A 234 3.87 -3.36 0.82
CA ARG A 234 3.88 -3.36 2.28
C ARG A 234 5.28 -3.08 2.82
N PRO A 235 5.42 -2.24 3.86
CA PRO A 235 6.67 -2.11 4.60
C PRO A 235 7.11 -3.46 5.19
N GLY A 236 8.43 -3.69 5.26
CA GLY A 236 9.02 -4.88 5.87
C GLY A 236 9.01 -6.15 5.01
N VAL A 237 8.45 -6.12 3.78
CA VAL A 237 8.40 -7.31 2.90
C VAL A 237 9.53 -7.34 1.87
N MET A 238 10.15 -6.20 1.59
CA MET A 238 11.27 -6.10 0.66
C MET A 238 12.57 -5.85 1.43
N LYS A 239 13.69 -6.29 0.86
CA LYS A 239 15.00 -6.11 1.49
C LYS A 239 15.68 -4.85 0.96
N ALA A 240 16.09 -3.97 1.86
CA ALA A 240 16.98 -2.87 1.55
C ALA A 240 18.37 -3.43 1.17
N ARG A 241 19.04 -2.75 0.23
CA ARG A 241 20.44 -3.06 -0.10
C ARG A 241 21.39 -2.48 0.95
N GLN A 242 22.56 -3.08 1.05
CA GLN A 242 23.66 -2.44 1.76
C GLN A 242 24.01 -1.11 1.07
N LYS A 243 24.11 -0.04 1.86
CA LYS A 243 24.43 1.30 1.36
C LYS A 243 25.86 1.32 0.79
N ASP A 244 26.01 1.90 -0.38
CA ASP A 244 27.30 2.20 -0.99
C ASP A 244 27.50 3.72 -1.01
N THR A 245 28.17 4.23 0.01
CA THR A 245 28.43 5.67 0.17
C THR A 245 29.44 6.23 -0.83
N SER A 246 30.11 5.38 -1.63
CA SER A 246 31.00 5.79 -2.69
C SER A 246 30.26 6.18 -3.97
N ARG A 247 29.00 5.76 -4.13
CA ARG A 247 28.19 6.10 -5.31
C ARG A 247 28.02 7.62 -5.45
N ARG A 248 28.20 8.10 -6.67
CA ARG A 248 27.84 9.47 -7.06
C ARG A 248 26.98 9.37 -8.29
N ARG A 249 25.82 10.02 -8.25
CA ARG A 249 24.81 9.99 -9.30
C ARG A 249 24.15 11.35 -9.43
N GLU A 250 23.25 11.47 -10.36
CA GLU A 250 22.57 12.73 -10.69
C GLU A 250 21.46 13.05 -9.67
N ILE A 251 21.44 14.31 -9.21
CA ILE A 251 20.33 14.89 -8.46
C ILE A 251 19.71 15.98 -9.32
N VAL A 252 18.43 15.87 -9.61
CA VAL A 252 17.68 16.79 -10.46
C VAL A 252 16.66 17.55 -9.61
N TYR A 253 16.86 18.84 -9.48
CA TYR A 253 15.92 19.72 -8.77
C TYR A 253 14.83 20.21 -9.71
N HIS A 254 13.60 20.18 -9.24
CA HIS A 254 12.43 20.69 -9.93
C HIS A 254 11.79 21.79 -9.11
N ALA A 255 11.52 22.93 -9.76
CA ALA A 255 10.77 23.99 -9.10
C ALA A 255 9.31 23.53 -8.85
N TYR A 256 8.81 23.80 -7.66
CA TYR A 256 7.40 23.69 -7.36
C TYR A 256 6.72 25.01 -7.69
N GLU A 257 5.95 25.02 -8.77
CA GLU A 257 5.13 26.18 -9.15
C GLU A 257 3.78 26.05 -8.46
N ALA A 258 3.55 26.87 -7.45
CA ALA A 258 2.26 26.99 -6.75
C ALA A 258 1.20 27.63 -7.67
N GLY A 259 0.83 26.96 -8.75
CA GLY A 259 -0.05 27.52 -9.79
C GLY A 259 -1.47 26.95 -9.85
N ARG A 260 -1.73 25.82 -9.22
CA ARG A 260 -3.05 25.17 -9.16
C ARG A 260 -3.45 24.64 -7.80
N ALA A 261 -2.56 24.65 -6.83
CA ALA A 261 -2.80 24.15 -5.51
C ALA A 261 -3.37 25.21 -4.58
N ASP A 262 -4.53 25.75 -4.88
CA ASP A 262 -5.47 26.05 -3.81
C ASP A 262 -5.92 24.71 -3.26
N SER A 263 -5.04 24.08 -2.48
CA SER A 263 -5.38 22.85 -1.78
C SER A 263 -6.65 23.10 -0.98
N ARG A 264 -7.70 22.32 -1.28
CA ARG A 264 -8.96 22.36 -0.53
C ARG A 264 -8.79 21.89 0.90
N VAL A 265 -7.60 21.37 1.20
CA VAL A 265 -7.21 20.84 2.51
C VAL A 265 -6.04 21.67 3.04
N ARG A 266 -6.16 22.12 4.27
CA ARG A 266 -5.10 22.82 5.01
C ARG A 266 -4.84 22.05 6.29
N VAL A 267 -3.60 21.69 6.55
CA VAL A 267 -3.17 21.15 7.83
C VAL A 267 -3.15 22.29 8.84
N LEU A 268 -3.89 22.13 9.93
CA LEU A 268 -3.96 23.13 11.01
C LEU A 268 -2.94 22.83 12.11
N GLU A 269 -2.78 21.55 12.41
CA GLU A 269 -1.90 21.07 13.47
C GLU A 269 -1.51 19.63 13.19
N THR A 270 -0.25 19.30 13.44
CA THR A 270 0.26 17.92 13.41
C THR A 270 0.70 17.57 14.84
N VAL A 271 0.06 16.54 15.42
CA VAL A 271 0.40 16.05 16.76
C VAL A 271 1.12 14.71 16.59
N THR A 272 2.39 14.69 17.01
CA THR A 272 3.17 13.44 17.03
C THR A 272 3.04 12.83 18.42
N GLU A 273 2.45 11.65 18.50
CA GLU A 273 2.46 10.87 19.73
C GLU A 273 3.82 10.16 19.86
N GLU A 274 4.57 10.49 20.93
CA GLU A 274 5.76 9.71 21.29
C GLU A 274 5.30 8.34 21.80
N VAL A 275 5.27 7.34 20.93
CA VAL A 275 5.12 5.96 21.36
C VAL A 275 6.45 5.54 21.97
N GLY A 276 6.53 5.60 23.31
CA GLY A 276 7.72 5.19 24.04
C GLY A 276 8.01 3.71 23.81
N GLY A 277 9.12 3.41 23.16
CA GLY A 277 9.60 2.05 22.91
C GLY A 277 10.30 1.87 21.57
N THR A 278 11.00 0.75 21.40
CA THR A 278 11.62 0.35 20.14
C THR A 278 10.52 0.09 19.10
N SER A 279 10.65 0.67 17.92
CA SER A 279 9.72 0.41 16.81
C SER A 279 9.59 -1.09 16.57
N LEU A 280 8.35 -1.57 16.38
CA LEU A 280 8.10 -2.97 16.05
C LEU A 280 8.87 -3.44 14.80
N ASN A 281 9.09 -2.52 13.86
CA ASN A 281 9.78 -2.85 12.61
C ASN A 281 11.30 -3.01 12.76
N ASP A 282 11.88 -2.43 13.83
CA ASP A 282 13.32 -2.48 14.10
C ASP A 282 13.68 -3.56 15.13
N SER A 283 12.69 -4.30 15.62
CA SER A 283 12.88 -5.28 16.68
C SER A 283 13.20 -6.65 16.11
N SER A 284 14.36 -7.21 16.49
CA SER A 284 14.76 -8.58 16.10
C SER A 284 13.95 -9.66 16.80
N ILE A 285 13.45 -9.40 18.02
CA ILE A 285 12.65 -10.34 18.80
C ILE A 285 11.33 -9.67 19.16
N ILE A 286 10.21 -10.29 18.77
CA ILE A 286 8.88 -9.78 19.11
C ILE A 286 8.07 -10.87 19.82
N ILE A 287 7.44 -10.49 20.94
CA ILE A 287 6.52 -11.33 21.68
C ILE A 287 5.09 -10.86 21.42
N GLY A 288 4.33 -11.67 20.69
CA GLY A 288 2.93 -11.40 20.40
C GLY A 288 2.01 -11.93 21.50
N ILE A 289 1.23 -11.04 22.12
CA ILE A 289 0.22 -11.37 23.11
C ILE A 289 -1.13 -11.58 22.41
N GLY A 290 -1.73 -12.74 22.64
CA GLY A 290 -3.09 -13.05 22.23
C GLY A 290 -4.10 -12.95 23.38
N ARG A 291 -5.40 -13.02 23.03
CA ARG A 291 -6.48 -13.07 24.03
C ARG A 291 -6.36 -14.26 24.99
N GLY A 292 -5.65 -15.33 24.61
CA GLY A 292 -5.38 -16.50 25.44
C GLY A 292 -4.55 -16.22 26.70
N VAL A 293 -3.90 -15.05 26.78
CA VAL A 293 -3.19 -14.57 27.99
C VAL A 293 -4.15 -14.18 29.12
N LYS A 294 -5.40 -13.86 28.80
CA LYS A 294 -6.57 -13.66 29.68
C LYS A 294 -6.49 -12.50 30.67
N THR A 295 -5.36 -12.24 31.31
CA THR A 295 -5.24 -11.25 32.41
C THR A 295 -4.15 -10.23 32.16
N ARG A 296 -4.37 -8.99 32.61
CA ARG A 296 -3.35 -7.93 32.60
C ARG A 296 -2.10 -8.32 33.39
N ARG A 297 -2.26 -8.99 34.52
CA ARG A 297 -1.13 -9.45 35.32
C ARG A 297 -0.19 -10.36 34.51
N CYS A 298 -0.76 -11.31 33.77
CA CYS A 298 0.02 -12.21 32.93
C CYS A 298 0.69 -11.44 31.77
N ALA A 299 -0.01 -10.47 31.16
CA ALA A 299 0.56 -9.61 30.16
C ALA A 299 1.73 -8.75 30.71
N ASP A 300 1.62 -8.27 31.95
CA ASP A 300 2.70 -7.49 32.60
C ASP A 300 3.92 -8.37 32.94
N GLU A 301 3.70 -9.63 33.30
CA GLU A 301 4.78 -10.60 33.49
C GLU A 301 5.52 -10.88 32.15
N ILE A 302 4.77 -10.97 31.03
CA ILE A 302 5.35 -11.09 29.69
C ILE A 302 6.15 -9.85 29.33
N ARG A 303 5.67 -8.62 29.62
CA ARG A 303 6.41 -7.37 29.35
C ARG A 303 7.74 -7.33 30.11
N LYS A 304 7.71 -7.63 31.40
CA LYS A 304 8.94 -7.70 32.22
C LYS A 304 9.92 -8.74 31.68
N TRP A 305 9.43 -9.82 31.17
CA TRP A 305 10.28 -10.84 30.56
C TRP A 305 10.84 -10.34 29.21
N ALA A 306 10.02 -9.71 28.36
CA ALA A 306 10.45 -9.12 27.13
C ALA A 306 11.59 -8.10 27.32
N GLU A 307 11.43 -7.18 28.28
CA GLU A 307 12.47 -6.20 28.62
C GLU A 307 13.81 -6.86 28.97
N ARG A 308 13.79 -7.96 29.72
CA ARG A 308 15.01 -8.68 30.13
C ARG A 308 15.77 -9.32 28.98
N ILE A 309 15.07 -9.72 27.92
CA ILE A 309 15.67 -10.36 26.74
C ILE A 309 15.84 -9.42 25.56
N GLY A 310 15.56 -8.13 25.73
CA GLY A 310 15.60 -7.13 24.66
C GLY A 310 14.55 -7.35 23.58
N ALA A 311 13.41 -7.95 23.93
CA ALA A 311 12.30 -8.17 23.01
C ALA A 311 11.24 -7.06 23.12
N THR A 312 10.57 -6.80 22.01
CA THR A 312 9.43 -5.87 21.95
C THR A 312 8.12 -6.64 22.08
N VAL A 313 7.16 -6.08 22.84
CA VAL A 313 5.83 -6.70 23.00
C VAL A 313 4.88 -6.14 21.97
N ALA A 314 4.18 -7.01 21.29
CA ALA A 314 3.09 -6.72 20.36
C ALA A 314 1.83 -7.49 20.77
N GLY A 315 0.71 -7.24 20.10
CA GLY A 315 -0.50 -8.00 20.36
C GLY A 315 -1.38 -8.23 19.15
N SER A 316 -2.23 -9.24 19.25
CA SER A 316 -3.29 -9.45 18.27
C SER A 316 -4.43 -8.44 18.50
N ARG A 317 -5.25 -8.19 17.49
CA ARG A 317 -6.45 -7.34 17.62
C ARG A 317 -7.31 -7.70 18.81
N ALA A 318 -7.55 -9.01 19.04
CA ALA A 318 -8.33 -9.48 20.17
C ALA A 318 -7.67 -9.19 21.55
N ALA A 319 -6.34 -9.06 21.59
CA ALA A 319 -5.62 -8.65 22.81
C ALA A 319 -5.75 -7.14 23.04
N VAL A 320 -5.74 -6.33 22.00
CA VAL A 320 -6.03 -4.90 22.07
C VAL A 320 -7.46 -4.64 22.55
N GLU A 321 -8.45 -5.30 21.95
CA GLU A 321 -9.85 -5.19 22.34
C GLU A 321 -10.08 -5.65 23.80
N ALA A 322 -9.29 -6.60 24.30
CA ALA A 322 -9.29 -7.04 25.71
C ALA A 322 -8.50 -6.11 26.65
N GLY A 323 -7.86 -5.05 26.14
CA GLY A 323 -7.05 -4.12 26.92
C GLY A 323 -5.77 -4.74 27.52
N LEU A 324 -5.24 -5.79 26.91
CA LEU A 324 -3.99 -6.45 27.31
C LEU A 324 -2.76 -5.74 26.77
N VAL A 325 -2.89 -5.11 25.60
CA VAL A 325 -1.86 -4.32 24.92
C VAL A 325 -2.48 -3.07 24.31
N ASP A 326 -1.66 -2.08 24.01
CA ASP A 326 -2.07 -0.86 23.33
C ASP A 326 -2.35 -1.10 21.84
N ALA A 327 -3.20 -0.25 21.24
CA ALA A 327 -3.52 -0.33 19.82
C ALA A 327 -2.31 -0.01 18.92
N SER A 328 -1.39 0.81 19.38
CA SER A 328 -0.16 1.19 18.67
C SER A 328 0.79 0.02 18.40
N VAL A 329 0.67 -1.07 19.16
CA VAL A 329 1.47 -2.30 18.98
C VAL A 329 0.67 -3.47 18.43
N GLN A 330 -0.47 -3.18 17.79
CA GLN A 330 -1.28 -4.21 17.16
C GLN A 330 -0.59 -4.82 15.95
N VAL A 331 -0.47 -6.14 15.90
CA VAL A 331 0.00 -6.91 14.74
C VAL A 331 -1.17 -7.60 14.05
N GLY A 332 -1.28 -7.40 12.75
CA GLY A 332 -2.36 -7.98 11.93
C GLY A 332 -2.65 -7.16 10.67
N GLN A 333 -3.63 -7.57 9.91
CA GLN A 333 -4.04 -6.93 8.66
C GLN A 333 -4.43 -5.45 8.83
N THR A 334 -4.97 -5.07 9.98
CA THR A 334 -5.36 -3.70 10.35
C THR A 334 -4.37 -3.01 11.27
N GLY A 335 -3.23 -3.62 11.54
CA GLY A 335 -2.13 -3.11 12.35
C GLY A 335 -0.80 -3.20 11.63
N HIS A 336 0.27 -3.43 12.40
CA HIS A 336 1.61 -3.57 11.86
C HIS A 336 1.81 -4.92 11.16
N THR A 337 2.55 -4.90 10.05
CA THR A 337 3.18 -6.09 9.46
C THR A 337 4.63 -6.11 9.93
N ILE A 338 5.11 -7.23 10.42
CA ILE A 338 6.42 -7.37 11.07
C ILE A 338 7.24 -8.50 10.44
N ALA A 339 8.56 -8.37 10.50
CA ALA A 339 9.51 -9.35 9.97
C ALA A 339 10.71 -9.56 10.93
N PRO A 340 10.45 -9.96 12.20
CA PRO A 340 11.54 -10.17 13.17
C PRO A 340 12.33 -11.44 12.88
N ASP A 341 13.51 -11.55 13.46
CA ASP A 341 14.27 -12.81 13.46
C ASP A 341 13.54 -13.88 14.28
N LEU A 342 12.86 -13.48 15.37
CA LEU A 342 12.09 -14.38 16.22
C LEU A 342 10.73 -13.77 16.60
N TYR A 343 9.67 -14.47 16.29
CA TYR A 343 8.30 -14.15 16.75
C TYR A 343 7.80 -15.20 17.72
N ILE A 344 7.44 -14.80 18.96
CA ILE A 344 6.89 -15.69 19.98
C ILE A 344 5.40 -15.39 20.15
N ALA A 345 4.52 -16.23 19.64
CA ALA A 345 3.08 -16.09 19.71
C ALA A 345 2.53 -16.74 20.99
N ILE A 346 2.08 -15.95 21.97
CA ILE A 346 1.58 -16.43 23.25
C ILE A 346 0.06 -16.23 23.30
N GLY A 347 -0.70 -17.33 23.33
CA GLY A 347 -2.16 -17.30 23.41
C GLY A 347 -2.85 -16.73 22.16
N ILE A 348 -2.17 -16.75 21.01
CA ILE A 348 -2.69 -16.31 19.71
C ILE A 348 -3.32 -17.50 18.99
N SER A 349 -4.53 -17.31 18.44
CA SER A 349 -5.23 -18.37 17.67
C SER A 349 -4.64 -18.61 16.28
N GLY A 350 -4.01 -17.60 15.67
CA GLY A 350 -3.42 -17.71 14.34
C GLY A 350 -4.45 -17.60 13.21
N GLN A 351 -5.47 -16.78 13.38
CA GLN A 351 -6.37 -16.42 12.30
C GLN A 351 -5.57 -15.72 11.19
N ILE A 352 -5.99 -15.90 9.93
CA ILE A 352 -5.28 -15.44 8.75
C ILE A 352 -4.95 -13.95 8.78
N GLN A 353 -5.83 -13.12 9.37
CA GLN A 353 -5.60 -11.68 9.50
C GLN A 353 -4.40 -11.35 10.39
N HIS A 354 -4.02 -12.25 11.30
CA HIS A 354 -2.83 -12.09 12.12
C HIS A 354 -1.60 -12.73 11.45
N THR A 355 -1.76 -13.98 10.96
CA THR A 355 -0.63 -14.71 10.36
C THR A 355 -0.10 -14.08 9.09
N ALA A 356 -0.96 -13.44 8.29
CA ALA A 356 -0.54 -12.67 7.11
C ALA A 356 0.39 -11.48 7.44
N ALA A 357 0.38 -11.01 8.69
CA ALA A 357 1.22 -9.89 9.12
C ALA A 357 2.55 -10.33 9.76
N ILE A 358 2.78 -11.63 9.90
CA ILE A 358 4.02 -12.20 10.47
C ILE A 358 4.77 -13.11 9.48
N THR A 359 4.37 -13.13 8.21
CA THR A 359 4.97 -13.99 7.17
C THR A 359 6.45 -13.68 6.92
N GLY A 360 6.92 -12.50 7.31
CA GLY A 360 8.32 -12.10 7.22
C GLY A 360 9.18 -12.59 8.41
N ALA A 361 8.58 -13.14 9.46
CA ALA A 361 9.31 -13.64 10.61
C ALA A 361 10.21 -14.84 10.21
N ARG A 362 11.46 -14.83 10.65
CA ARG A 362 12.42 -15.87 10.32
C ARG A 362 12.20 -17.16 11.10
N CYS A 363 11.71 -17.04 12.34
CA CYS A 363 11.35 -18.15 13.20
C CYS A 363 10.10 -17.78 14.01
N VAL A 364 9.13 -18.69 14.06
CA VAL A 364 7.88 -18.50 14.80
C VAL A 364 7.76 -19.60 15.86
N ILE A 365 7.64 -19.19 17.13
CA ILE A 365 7.35 -20.09 18.26
C ILE A 365 5.90 -19.80 18.71
N ALA A 366 5.08 -20.83 18.88
CA ALA A 366 3.70 -20.68 19.29
C ALA A 366 3.38 -21.41 20.58
N VAL A 367 2.64 -20.75 21.47
CA VAL A 367 2.06 -21.31 22.68
C VAL A 367 0.55 -21.13 22.66
N ASN A 368 -0.18 -22.21 22.63
CA ASN A 368 -1.64 -22.19 22.65
C ASN A 368 -2.17 -23.51 23.26
N PRO A 369 -3.14 -23.47 24.17
CA PRO A 369 -3.70 -24.70 24.75
C PRO A 369 -4.47 -25.57 23.73
N ASP A 370 -5.00 -24.96 22.68
CA ASP A 370 -5.70 -25.66 21.61
C ASP A 370 -4.71 -26.18 20.56
N ARG A 371 -4.52 -27.50 20.53
CA ARG A 371 -3.67 -28.20 19.57
C ARG A 371 -4.09 -28.00 18.11
N THR A 372 -5.35 -27.63 17.88
CA THR A 372 -5.92 -27.41 16.54
C THR A 372 -5.82 -25.96 16.10
N ALA A 373 -5.31 -25.07 16.95
CA ALA A 373 -5.19 -23.64 16.65
C ALA A 373 -4.38 -23.41 15.36
N PRO A 374 -4.90 -22.58 14.43
CA PRO A 374 -4.25 -22.33 13.15
C PRO A 374 -2.81 -21.78 13.26
N ILE A 375 -2.43 -21.18 14.40
CA ILE A 375 -1.09 -20.67 14.63
C ILE A 375 -0.03 -21.76 14.46
N PHE A 376 -0.33 -23.02 14.81
CA PHE A 376 0.60 -24.13 14.68
C PHE A 376 0.89 -24.53 13.23
N LYS A 377 0.10 -24.04 12.25
CA LYS A 377 0.37 -24.28 10.83
C LYS A 377 1.48 -23.40 10.28
N VAL A 378 1.76 -22.28 10.95
CA VAL A 378 2.78 -21.30 10.54
C VAL A 378 3.95 -21.26 11.54
N ALA A 379 3.84 -21.92 12.67
CA ALA A 379 4.89 -22.00 13.68
C ALA A 379 5.93 -23.05 13.34
N ASP A 380 7.22 -22.71 13.49
CA ASP A 380 8.34 -23.65 13.39
C ASP A 380 8.40 -24.55 14.63
N TYR A 381 8.05 -23.98 15.79
CA TYR A 381 7.98 -24.70 17.07
C TYR A 381 6.67 -24.38 17.78
N GLY A 382 6.02 -25.41 18.32
CA GLY A 382 4.73 -25.25 18.96
C GLY A 382 4.63 -25.97 20.32
N TRP A 383 4.03 -25.27 21.29
CA TRP A 383 3.73 -25.82 22.61
C TRP A 383 2.24 -25.79 22.85
N ALA A 384 1.62 -26.98 22.87
CA ALA A 384 0.17 -27.12 23.08
C ALA A 384 -0.15 -27.26 24.57
N ILE A 385 0.10 -26.19 25.35
CA ILE A 385 -0.15 -26.12 26.79
C ILE A 385 -0.78 -24.76 27.16
N PRO A 386 -1.44 -24.66 28.34
CA PRO A 386 -1.91 -23.38 28.85
C PRO A 386 -0.81 -22.35 29.01
N VAL A 387 -1.13 -21.09 28.75
CA VAL A 387 -0.14 -19.98 28.83
C VAL A 387 0.45 -19.88 30.23
N GLU A 388 -0.38 -20.09 31.25
CA GLU A 388 -0.02 -20.04 32.67
C GLU A 388 1.05 -21.09 33.05
N GLU A 389 1.07 -22.22 32.33
CA GLU A 389 2.05 -23.30 32.51
C GLU A 389 3.31 -23.06 31.67
N ALA A 390 3.16 -22.45 30.50
CA ALA A 390 4.27 -22.18 29.57
C ALA A 390 5.20 -21.12 30.11
N LEU A 391 4.67 -20.00 30.62
CA LEU A 391 5.46 -18.84 31.02
C LEU A 391 6.58 -19.13 32.03
N PRO A 392 6.35 -19.87 33.13
CA PRO A 392 7.43 -20.20 34.07
C PRO A 392 8.52 -21.04 33.44
N GLN A 393 8.17 -21.92 32.48
CA GLN A 393 9.13 -22.77 31.80
C GLN A 393 9.99 -21.96 30.84
N PHE A 394 9.40 -21.05 30.06
CA PHE A 394 10.13 -20.11 29.20
C PHE A 394 11.09 -19.25 30.00
N MET A 395 10.64 -18.68 31.12
CA MET A 395 11.46 -17.87 31.99
C MET A 395 12.66 -18.64 32.55
N ASN A 396 12.46 -19.92 32.90
CA ASN A 396 13.55 -20.77 33.41
C ASN A 396 14.57 -21.16 32.34
N ILE A 397 14.14 -21.44 31.12
CA ILE A 397 15.04 -21.80 30.00
C ILE A 397 15.94 -20.61 29.68
N LEU A 398 15.38 -19.41 29.53
CA LEU A 398 16.13 -18.23 29.16
C LEU A 398 17.05 -17.71 30.27
N ASN A 399 16.66 -17.86 31.54
CA ASN A 399 17.56 -17.55 32.66
C ASN A 399 18.82 -18.47 32.70
N ARG A 400 18.83 -19.54 31.92
CA ARG A 400 20.02 -20.45 31.77
C ARG A 400 20.86 -20.10 30.51
N CYS A 401 20.31 -19.30 29.61
CA CYS A 401 20.97 -18.93 28.36
C CYS A 401 21.54 -17.50 28.37
N VAL A 402 21.23 -16.71 29.38
CA VAL A 402 21.79 -15.40 29.69
C VAL A 402 22.64 -15.52 30.97
#